data_446a5f29b4620d33520f7c04408a36fa
#
_entry.id   446a5f29b4620d33520f7c04408a36fa
#
_cell.length_a   1.000
_cell.length_b   1.000
_cell.length_c   1.000
_cell.angle_alpha   90.00
_cell.angle_beta   90.00
_cell.angle_gamma   90.00
#
_symmetry.space_group_name_H-M   'P 1'
#
loop_
_entity.id
_entity.type
_entity.pdbx_description
1 polymer ?
#
loop_
_entity_poly.entity_id
_entity_poly.type
_entity_poly.pdbx_seq_one_letter_code
_entity_poly.pdbx_strand_id
1 'polypeptide(L)'
;MKVIKRNGSEVDFDLNKIINAISKANKAAIREELTQAQIEEIAEYINFKCSKMNRAISVEEMQDMVENQIMAQGAFNVARCYVKYRYTRFLVRKSNTTDDRI
;
A
#
# COMPACT_ATOMS: atom_id res chain seq x y z
N MET A 1 2.43 9.97 12.86
CA MET A 1 2.45 10.32 11.44
C MET A 1 1.07 10.11 10.84
N LYS A 2 0.62 11.05 10.03
CA LYS A 2 -0.73 11.02 9.45
C LYS A 2 -0.70 10.68 7.97
N VAL A 3 -1.72 9.97 7.53
CA VAL A 3 -1.94 9.62 6.13
C VAL A 3 -3.24 10.27 5.68
N ILE A 4 -3.21 10.91 4.51
CA ILE A 4 -4.39 11.55 3.94
C ILE A 4 -5.07 10.57 2.99
N LYS A 5 -6.31 10.21 3.30
CA LYS A 5 -7.13 9.33 2.47
C LYS A 5 -7.66 10.11 1.26
N ARG A 6 -8.21 9.37 0.29
CA ARG A 6 -8.76 9.98 -0.93
C ARG A 6 -9.86 11.00 -0.66
N ASN A 7 -10.64 10.79 0.39
CA ASN A 7 -11.71 11.71 0.77
C ASN A 7 -11.23 12.92 1.57
N GLY A 8 -9.91 13.05 1.73
CA GLY A 8 -9.30 14.17 2.44
C GLY A 8 -9.17 13.98 3.93
N SER A 9 -9.74 12.91 4.50
CA SER A 9 -9.62 12.68 5.95
C SER A 9 -8.22 12.17 6.28
N GLU A 10 -7.76 12.48 7.50
CA GLU A 10 -6.46 12.01 7.98
C GLU A 10 -6.65 10.86 8.94
N VAL A 11 -5.79 9.86 8.80
CA VAL A 11 -5.76 8.70 9.70
C VAL A 11 -4.32 8.48 10.14
N ASP A 12 -4.16 7.78 11.26
CA ASP A 12 -2.81 7.43 11.71
C ASP A 12 -2.20 6.38 10.79
N PHE A 13 -0.88 6.49 10.60
CA PHE A 13 -0.11 5.49 9.86
C PHE A 13 -0.23 4.15 10.58
N ASP A 14 -0.49 3.09 9.83
CA ASP A 14 -0.60 1.75 10.38
C ASP A 14 0.27 0.80 9.55
N LEU A 15 1.40 0.41 10.16
CA LEU A 15 2.38 -0.48 9.53
C LEU A 15 1.76 -1.81 9.12
N ASN A 16 0.85 -2.32 9.94
CA ASN A 16 0.20 -3.62 9.68
C ASN A 16 -0.64 -3.60 8.42
N LYS A 17 -1.22 -2.46 8.06
CA LYS A 17 -1.99 -2.35 6.81
C LYS A 17 -1.08 -2.53 5.60
N ILE A 18 0.13 -2.00 5.66
CA ILE A 18 1.12 -2.17 4.58
C ILE A 18 1.53 -3.63 4.50
N ILE A 19 1.87 -4.24 5.63
CA ILE A 19 2.26 -5.65 5.69
C ILE A 19 1.16 -6.53 5.10
N ASN A 20 -0.09 -6.30 5.51
CA ASN A 20 -1.23 -7.09 5.04
C ASN A 20 -1.46 -6.93 3.54
N ALA A 21 -1.35 -5.72 3.01
CA ALA A 21 -1.53 -5.47 1.58
C ALA A 21 -0.46 -6.18 0.75
N ILE A 22 0.80 -6.10 1.17
CA ILE A 22 1.90 -6.78 0.47
C ILE A 22 1.73 -8.29 0.57
N SER A 23 1.34 -8.79 1.74
CA SER A 23 1.13 -10.23 1.96
C SER A 23 0.03 -10.77 1.05
N LYS A 24 -1.06 -10.03 0.88
CA LYS A 24 -2.15 -10.42 -0.03
C LYS A 24 -1.66 -10.48 -1.47
N ALA A 25 -0.88 -9.48 -1.90
CA ALA A 25 -0.33 -9.47 -3.25
C ALA A 25 0.64 -10.63 -3.48
N ASN A 26 1.46 -10.94 -2.46
CA ASN A 26 2.41 -12.03 -2.52
C ASN A 26 1.71 -13.38 -2.69
N LYS A 27 0.62 -13.58 -1.96
CA LYS A 27 -0.18 -14.82 -2.05
C LYS A 27 -0.98 -14.91 -3.34
N ALA A 28 -1.36 -13.78 -3.93
CA ALA A 28 -2.13 -13.74 -5.17
C ALA A 28 -1.26 -13.99 -6.40
N ALA A 29 0.05 -13.85 -6.29
CA ALA A 29 0.98 -14.12 -7.40
C ALA A 29 1.02 -15.62 -7.68
N ILE A 30 1.46 -15.99 -8.88
CA ILE A 30 1.58 -17.39 -9.29
C ILE A 30 2.37 -18.19 -8.26
N ARG A 31 3.39 -17.56 -7.68
CA ARG A 31 4.15 -18.11 -6.55
C ARG A 31 4.61 -16.94 -5.69
N GLU A 32 4.85 -17.21 -4.44
CA GLU A 32 5.34 -16.20 -3.53
C GLU A 32 6.78 -15.83 -3.91
N GLU A 33 7.04 -14.54 -4.05
CA GLU A 33 8.36 -14.01 -4.40
C GLU A 33 9.02 -13.28 -3.24
N LEU A 34 8.27 -13.05 -2.17
CA LEU A 34 8.75 -12.35 -0.98
C LEU A 34 8.59 -13.23 0.24
N THR A 35 9.61 -13.24 1.08
CA THR A 35 9.53 -13.86 2.40
C THR A 35 8.84 -12.88 3.36
N GLN A 36 8.39 -13.40 4.50
CA GLN A 36 7.80 -12.54 5.53
C GLN A 36 8.81 -11.48 5.99
N ALA A 37 10.08 -11.85 6.11
CA ALA A 37 11.13 -10.90 6.49
C ALA A 37 11.28 -9.76 5.48
N GLN A 38 11.21 -10.07 4.20
CA GLN A 38 11.28 -9.06 3.14
C GLN A 38 10.06 -8.13 3.18
N ILE A 39 8.88 -8.68 3.43
CA ILE A 39 7.65 -7.89 3.55
C ILE A 39 7.76 -6.91 4.72
N GLU A 40 8.22 -7.39 5.86
CA GLU A 40 8.39 -6.55 7.04
C GLU A 40 9.46 -5.49 6.81
N GLU A 41 10.53 -5.83 6.12
CA GLU A 41 11.60 -4.90 5.77
C GLU A 41 11.08 -3.78 4.88
N ILE A 42 10.26 -4.10 3.88
CA ILE A 42 9.65 -3.10 3.03
C ILE A 42 8.77 -2.14 3.86
N ALA A 43 7.93 -2.70 4.73
CA ALA A 43 7.05 -1.90 5.57
C ALA A 43 7.83 -0.96 6.49
N GLU A 44 8.90 -1.47 7.10
CA GLU A 44 9.78 -0.67 7.97
C GLU A 44 10.46 0.45 7.19
N TYR A 45 10.90 0.17 5.96
CA TYR A 45 11.50 1.18 5.10
C TYR A 45 10.50 2.31 4.79
N ILE A 46 9.26 1.96 4.47
CA ILE A 46 8.21 2.93 4.21
C ILE A 46 7.97 3.80 5.46
N ASN A 47 7.88 3.15 6.61
CA ASN A 47 7.70 3.85 7.88
C ASN A 47 8.85 4.86 8.12
N PHE A 48 10.09 4.42 7.90
CA PHE A 48 11.27 5.25 8.07
C PHE A 48 11.23 6.47 7.14
N LYS A 49 10.93 6.25 5.86
CA LYS A 49 10.89 7.34 4.87
C LYS A 49 9.78 8.33 5.20
N CYS A 50 8.61 7.83 5.53
CA CYS A 50 7.45 8.69 5.82
C CYS A 50 7.65 9.48 7.11
N SER A 51 8.28 8.89 8.11
CA SER A 51 8.52 9.58 9.39
C SER A 51 9.48 10.76 9.26
N LYS A 52 10.28 10.79 8.20
CA LYS A 52 11.22 11.89 7.95
C LYS A 52 10.59 13.05 7.18
N MET A 53 9.40 12.87 6.68
CA MET A 53 8.70 13.94 5.97
C MET A 53 7.97 14.82 6.98
N ASN A 54 8.10 16.14 6.82
CA ASN A 54 7.47 17.12 7.73
C ASN A 54 6.06 17.46 7.27
N ARG A 55 5.30 16.46 6.82
CA ARG A 55 3.94 16.65 6.35
C ARG A 55 3.20 15.32 6.37
N ALA A 56 1.89 15.38 6.30
CA ALA A 56 1.07 14.20 6.09
C ALA A 56 1.33 13.66 4.67
N ILE A 57 1.22 12.35 4.51
CA ILE A 57 1.49 11.64 3.26
C ILE A 57 0.16 11.19 2.69
N SER A 58 -0.07 11.39 1.40
CA SER A 58 -1.28 10.87 0.77
C SER A 58 -1.17 9.35 0.62
N VAL A 59 -2.32 8.68 0.63
CA VAL A 59 -2.35 7.22 0.42
C VAL A 59 -1.75 6.85 -0.92
N GLU A 60 -1.91 7.71 -1.93
CA GLU A 60 -1.35 7.47 -3.27
C GLU A 60 0.18 7.44 -3.22
N GLU A 61 0.78 8.43 -2.56
CA GLU A 61 2.24 8.49 -2.42
C GLU A 61 2.76 7.25 -1.70
N MET A 62 2.06 6.85 -0.64
CA MET A 62 2.46 5.68 0.14
C MET A 62 2.41 4.42 -0.72
N GLN A 63 1.34 4.24 -1.48
CA GLN A 63 1.18 3.08 -2.36
C GLN A 63 2.24 3.06 -3.46
N ASP A 64 2.61 4.23 -3.99
CA ASP A 64 3.70 4.31 -4.97
C ASP A 64 5.02 3.84 -4.37
N MET A 65 5.29 4.24 -3.14
CA MET A 65 6.51 3.82 -2.44
C MET A 65 6.54 2.31 -2.21
N VAL A 66 5.40 1.74 -1.80
CA VAL A 66 5.29 0.28 -1.59
C VAL A 66 5.54 -0.45 -2.90
N GLU A 67 4.89 -0.04 -3.97
CA GLU A 67 5.03 -0.65 -5.29
C GLU A 67 6.49 -0.62 -5.75
N ASN A 68 7.15 0.52 -5.61
CA ASN A 68 8.56 0.67 -5.99
C ASN A 68 9.46 -0.25 -5.17
N GLN A 69 9.18 -0.41 -3.89
CA GLN A 69 9.99 -1.28 -3.02
C GLN A 69 9.79 -2.76 -3.36
N ILE A 70 8.58 -3.16 -3.71
CA ILE A 70 8.33 -4.54 -4.16
C ILE A 70 9.14 -4.81 -5.44
N MET A 71 9.14 -3.86 -6.37
CA MET A 71 9.92 -3.98 -7.61
C MET A 71 11.43 -4.01 -7.32
N ALA A 72 11.89 -3.22 -6.38
CA ALA A 72 13.30 -3.18 -5.98
C ALA A 72 13.79 -4.52 -5.44
N GLN A 73 12.90 -5.32 -4.86
CA GLN A 73 13.22 -6.67 -4.40
C GLN A 73 13.23 -7.70 -5.54
N GLY A 74 12.89 -7.28 -6.77
CA GLY A 74 12.82 -8.18 -7.91
C GLY A 74 11.53 -8.99 -7.96
N ALA A 75 10.56 -8.71 -7.11
CA ALA A 75 9.30 -9.44 -7.02
C ALA A 75 8.28 -8.86 -8.00
N PHE A 76 8.54 -8.99 -9.30
CA PHE A 76 7.75 -8.30 -10.32
C PHE A 76 6.32 -8.82 -10.45
N ASN A 77 6.11 -10.12 -10.25
CA ASN A 77 4.74 -10.66 -10.28
C ASN A 77 3.94 -10.19 -9.08
N VAL A 78 4.57 -10.11 -7.93
CA VAL A 78 3.94 -9.57 -6.73
C VAL A 78 3.62 -8.08 -6.94
N ALA A 79 4.53 -7.33 -7.56
CA ALA A 79 4.29 -5.92 -7.87
C ALA A 79 3.06 -5.75 -8.77
N ARG A 80 2.90 -6.60 -9.78
CA ARG A 80 1.72 -6.56 -10.65
C ARG A 80 0.44 -6.85 -9.88
N CYS A 81 0.48 -7.82 -8.98
CA CYS A 81 -0.67 -8.13 -8.12
C CYS A 81 -0.99 -6.95 -7.19
N TYR A 82 0.03 -6.28 -6.68
CA TYR A 82 -0.16 -5.11 -5.83
C TYR A 82 -0.81 -3.96 -6.59
N VAL A 83 -0.41 -3.72 -7.84
CA VAL A 83 -1.03 -2.70 -8.70
C VAL A 83 -2.52 -2.99 -8.88
N LYS A 84 -2.87 -4.25 -9.14
CA LYS A 84 -4.28 -4.66 -9.26
C LYS A 84 -5.04 -4.45 -7.95
N TYR A 85 -4.41 -4.76 -6.83
CA TYR A 85 -5.00 -4.56 -5.51
C TYR A 85 -5.32 -3.08 -5.27
N ARG A 86 -4.36 -2.18 -5.56
CA ARG A 86 -4.56 -0.73 -5.41
C ARG A 86 -5.76 -0.28 -6.24
N TYR A 87 -5.83 -0.72 -7.47
CA TYR A 87 -6.88 -0.31 -8.40
C TYR A 87 -8.24 -0.81 -7.93
N THR A 88 -8.31 -2.05 -7.49
CA THR A 88 -9.55 -2.64 -6.95
C THR A 88 -10.03 -1.83 -5.74
N ARG A 89 -9.12 -1.48 -4.84
CA ARG A 89 -9.47 -0.66 -3.66
C ARG A 89 -9.96 0.72 -4.07
N PHE A 90 -9.35 1.30 -5.09
CA PHE A 90 -9.79 2.59 -5.63
C PHE A 90 -11.24 2.49 -6.14
N LEU A 91 -11.54 1.47 -6.91
CA LEU A 91 -12.89 1.28 -7.47
C LEU A 91 -13.94 1.07 -6.38
N VAL A 92 -13.62 0.29 -5.35
CA VAL A 92 -14.53 0.03 -4.24
C VAL A 92 -14.86 1.34 -3.52
N ARG A 93 -13.85 2.15 -3.23
CA ARG A 93 -14.05 3.45 -2.55
C ARG A 93 -14.89 4.41 -3.40
N LYS A 94 -14.65 4.43 -4.71
CA LYS A 94 -15.40 5.26 -5.63
C LYS A 94 -16.87 4.84 -5.69
N SER A 95 -17.11 3.54 -5.72
CA SER A 95 -18.45 2.96 -5.71
C SER A 95 -19.20 3.34 -4.43
N ASN A 96 -18.56 3.16 -3.28
CA ASN A 96 -19.14 3.49 -1.98
C ASN A 96 -19.48 4.98 -1.88
N THR A 97 -18.59 5.83 -2.39
CA THR A 97 -18.84 7.27 -2.41
C THR A 97 -20.04 7.62 -3.27
N THR A 98 -20.20 6.93 -4.39
CA THR A 98 -21.35 7.12 -5.29
C THR A 98 -22.63 6.68 -4.60
N ASP A 99 -22.61 5.54 -3.92
CA ASP A 99 -23.76 5.01 -3.19
C ASP A 99 -24.20 5.95 -2.08
N ASP A 100 -23.27 6.56 -1.39
CA ASP A 100 -23.54 7.48 -0.29
C ASP A 100 -24.33 8.71 -0.71
N ARG A 101 -24.36 9.02 -1.98
CA ARG A 101 -25.10 10.17 -2.50
C ARG A 101 -26.57 9.91 -2.74
N ILE A 102 -26.91 8.66 -2.72
CA ILE A 102 -28.30 8.26 -2.94
C ILE A 102 -29.07 8.28 -1.65
#